data_a9387ed6621ff40975238b4293f7ec2e
#
_entry.id   a9387ed6621ff40975238b4293f7ec2e
#
_cell.length_a   1.000
_cell.length_b   1.000
_cell.length_c   1.000
_cell.angle_alpha   90.00
_cell.angle_beta   90.00
_cell.angle_gamma   90.00
#
_symmetry.space_group_name_H-M   'P 1'
#
loop_
_entity.id
_entity.type
_entity.pdbx_description
1 polymer ?
#
loop_
_entity_poly.entity_id
_entity_poly.type
_entity_poly.pdbx_seq_one_letter_code
_entity_poly.pdbx_strand_id
1 'polypeptide(L)'
;MRRLLFKSLVHGPLTEAAPLKDEAAMKELAAQLDSAARLRLGRTLSIREVDAGSCNGCELEIHALNNVLYDLERFGIRFVASPRHADVLLVTGPVTTNMREALERTYQATPHPKWVVAVGDCARDGGIFSGSYACVGGVSAVLPVDLHIRGCPPSPIALLKGLLALLDHVDRDIPAKVSEDSRLPARTAAQ
;
A
#
# COMPACT_ATOMS: atom_id res chain seq x y z
N MET A 1 34.30 -3.03 -19.30
CA MET A 1 33.99 -1.59 -19.41
C MET A 1 34.35 -0.98 -20.75
N ARG A 2 35.61 -1.02 -21.25
CA ARG A 2 36.01 -0.43 -22.53
C ARG A 2 35.13 -0.85 -23.74
N ARG A 3 34.75 -2.13 -23.87
CA ARG A 3 33.87 -2.62 -24.96
C ARG A 3 32.44 -2.05 -24.93
N LEU A 4 31.89 -1.77 -23.75
CA LEU A 4 30.55 -1.17 -23.60
C LEU A 4 30.57 0.32 -23.97
N LEU A 5 31.62 1.04 -23.57
CA LEU A 5 31.81 2.44 -23.96
C LEU A 5 31.99 2.58 -25.48
N PHE A 6 32.76 1.70 -26.12
CA PHE A 6 32.93 1.71 -27.58
C PHE A 6 31.63 1.37 -28.32
N LYS A 7 30.81 0.42 -27.78
CA LYS A 7 29.51 0.08 -28.34
C LYS A 7 28.56 1.25 -28.28
N SER A 8 28.52 1.98 -27.17
CA SER A 8 27.63 3.14 -27.03
C SER A 8 28.04 4.32 -27.91
N LEU A 9 29.33 4.46 -28.19
CA LEU A 9 29.85 5.49 -29.10
C LEU A 9 29.46 5.23 -30.55
N VAL A 10 29.42 3.95 -30.97
CA VAL A 10 29.12 3.54 -32.35
C VAL A 10 27.65 3.34 -32.62
N HIS A 11 26.89 2.85 -31.64
CA HIS A 11 25.47 2.48 -31.79
C HIS A 11 24.51 3.44 -31.08
N GLY A 12 25.02 4.55 -30.48
CA GLY A 12 24.21 5.46 -29.67
C GLY A 12 23.85 4.91 -28.29
N PRO A 13 22.96 5.57 -27.57
CA PRO A 13 22.51 5.12 -26.26
C PRO A 13 21.88 3.73 -26.35
N LEU A 14 22.34 2.81 -25.50
CA LEU A 14 21.79 1.45 -25.39
C LEU A 14 20.55 1.39 -24.50
N THR A 15 20.08 2.53 -24.05
CA THR A 15 18.88 2.69 -23.21
C THR A 15 17.68 3.08 -24.05
N GLU A 16 16.53 2.61 -23.67
CA GLU A 16 15.27 3.07 -24.24
C GLU A 16 15.03 4.55 -23.87
N ALA A 17 14.29 5.26 -24.74
CA ALA A 17 13.84 6.60 -24.41
C ALA A 17 13.00 6.55 -23.11
N ALA A 18 13.25 7.48 -22.19
CA ALA A 18 12.44 7.56 -20.99
C ALA A 18 10.98 7.74 -21.37
N PRO A 19 10.05 6.99 -20.77
CA PRO A 19 8.62 7.20 -21.01
C PRO A 19 8.27 8.64 -20.68
N LEU A 20 7.42 9.25 -21.52
CA LEU A 20 6.91 10.58 -21.27
C LEU A 20 6.16 10.57 -19.93
N LYS A 21 6.65 11.33 -18.96
CA LYS A 21 6.01 11.48 -17.67
C LYS A 21 4.86 12.46 -17.82
N ASP A 22 3.65 12.01 -17.60
CA ASP A 22 2.49 12.89 -17.51
C ASP A 22 2.39 13.46 -16.10
N GLU A 23 3.23 14.46 -15.81
CA GLU A 23 3.25 15.16 -14.52
C GLU A 23 1.92 15.84 -14.21
N ALA A 24 1.19 16.29 -15.24
CA ALA A 24 -0.10 16.94 -15.08
C ALA A 24 -1.16 15.94 -14.58
N ALA A 25 -1.25 14.77 -15.20
CA ALA A 25 -2.16 13.71 -14.75
C ALA A 25 -1.84 13.21 -13.35
N MET A 26 -0.56 13.19 -12.98
CA MET A 26 -0.13 12.82 -11.63
C MET A 26 -0.59 13.82 -10.58
N LYS A 27 -0.39 15.12 -10.84
CA LYS A 27 -0.83 16.20 -9.94
C LYS A 27 -2.34 16.22 -9.78
N GLU A 28 -3.05 16.01 -10.87
CA GLU A 28 -4.50 15.93 -10.85
C GLU A 28 -5.01 14.75 -10.03
N LEU A 29 -4.43 13.56 -10.21
CA LEU A 29 -4.78 12.36 -9.46
C LEU A 29 -4.53 12.53 -7.95
N ALA A 30 -3.41 13.12 -7.57
CA ALA A 30 -3.10 13.38 -6.17
C ALA A 30 -4.03 14.44 -5.55
N ALA A 31 -4.40 15.49 -6.31
CA ALA A 31 -5.38 16.49 -5.88
C ALA A 31 -6.79 15.90 -5.73
N GLN A 32 -7.19 15.00 -6.61
CA GLN A 32 -8.45 14.25 -6.50
C GLN A 32 -8.47 13.39 -5.24
N LEU A 33 -7.35 12.73 -4.92
CA LEU A 33 -7.23 11.90 -3.72
C LEU A 33 -7.34 12.74 -2.44
N ASP A 34 -6.67 13.90 -2.35
CA ASP A 34 -6.80 14.81 -1.20
C ASP A 34 -8.23 15.33 -1.04
N SER A 35 -8.84 15.79 -2.13
CA SER A 35 -10.22 16.30 -2.06
C SER A 35 -11.22 15.19 -1.66
N ALA A 36 -11.06 13.98 -2.17
CA ALA A 36 -11.87 12.84 -1.78
C ALA A 36 -11.68 12.48 -0.28
N ALA A 37 -10.43 12.49 0.21
CA ALA A 37 -10.15 12.24 1.62
C ALA A 37 -10.78 13.31 2.54
N ARG A 38 -10.64 14.59 2.21
CA ARG A 38 -11.24 15.69 2.98
C ARG A 38 -12.77 15.64 3.00
N LEU A 39 -13.37 15.33 1.86
CA LEU A 39 -14.83 15.23 1.77
C LEU A 39 -15.39 14.09 2.64
N ARG A 40 -14.71 12.96 2.69
CA ARG A 40 -15.21 11.72 3.29
C ARG A 40 -14.76 11.50 4.72
N LEU A 41 -13.51 11.86 5.04
CA LEU A 41 -12.91 11.69 6.36
C LEU A 41 -12.91 12.99 7.18
N GLY A 42 -13.23 14.14 6.55
CA GLY A 42 -13.10 15.46 7.17
C GLY A 42 -11.64 15.89 7.44
N ARG A 43 -10.67 15.07 7.00
CA ARG A 43 -9.23 15.26 7.20
C ARG A 43 -8.43 14.59 6.09
N THR A 44 -7.13 14.84 6.07
CA THR A 44 -6.19 14.19 5.15
C THR A 44 -6.00 12.73 5.50
N LEU A 45 -5.68 11.90 4.50
CA LEU A 45 -5.49 10.48 4.65
C LEU A 45 -4.15 10.17 5.33
N SER A 46 -4.17 9.38 6.39
CA SER A 46 -2.97 8.91 7.09
C SER A 46 -2.77 7.42 6.83
N ILE A 47 -1.60 7.05 6.34
CA ILE A 47 -1.27 5.69 5.89
C ILE A 47 -0.18 5.11 6.79
N ARG A 48 -0.38 3.89 7.29
CA ARG A 48 0.66 3.08 7.89
C ARG A 48 1.04 1.95 6.94
N GLU A 49 2.27 1.97 6.48
CA GLU A 49 2.87 0.87 5.74
C GLU A 49 3.31 -0.25 6.68
N VAL A 50 3.03 -1.49 6.29
CA VAL A 50 3.42 -2.69 7.03
C VAL A 50 4.02 -3.70 6.08
N ASP A 51 5.31 -3.93 6.20
CA ASP A 51 6.00 -5.02 5.53
C ASP A 51 5.71 -6.35 6.26
N ALA A 52 5.05 -7.28 5.59
CA ALA A 52 4.72 -8.60 6.13
C ALA A 52 5.70 -9.70 5.70
N GLY A 53 6.82 -9.33 5.06
CA GLY A 53 7.87 -10.23 4.60
C GLY A 53 8.19 -10.07 3.12
N SER A 54 8.24 -8.84 2.64
CA SER A 54 8.42 -8.50 1.23
C SER A 54 9.86 -8.66 0.73
N CYS A 55 10.02 -8.51 -0.59
CA CYS A 55 11.31 -8.41 -1.25
C CYS A 55 11.81 -6.96 -1.39
N ASN A 56 11.15 -6.00 -0.76
CA ASN A 56 11.38 -4.55 -0.84
C ASN A 56 11.00 -3.89 -2.19
N GLY A 57 10.44 -4.62 -3.14
CA GLY A 57 10.05 -4.03 -4.44
C GLY A 57 8.86 -3.07 -4.30
N CYS A 58 7.81 -3.49 -3.60
CA CYS A 58 6.62 -2.66 -3.36
C CYS A 58 6.93 -1.45 -2.48
N GLU A 59 7.77 -1.62 -1.47
CA GLU A 59 8.19 -0.56 -0.55
C GLU A 59 8.95 0.54 -1.28
N LEU A 60 9.83 0.19 -2.22
CA LEU A 60 10.55 1.18 -3.04
C LEU A 60 9.60 2.03 -3.88
N GLU A 61 8.55 1.43 -4.45
CA GLU A 61 7.53 2.16 -5.19
C GLU A 61 6.63 3.01 -4.27
N ILE A 62 6.34 2.53 -3.06
CA ILE A 62 5.64 3.31 -2.04
C ILE A 62 6.50 4.50 -1.58
N HIS A 63 7.79 4.28 -1.33
CA HIS A 63 8.73 5.35 -0.98
C HIS A 63 8.85 6.39 -2.11
N ALA A 64 8.75 5.96 -3.38
CA ALA A 64 8.76 6.88 -4.50
C ALA A 64 7.62 7.91 -4.45
N LEU A 65 6.48 7.59 -3.81
CA LEU A 65 5.37 8.52 -3.62
C LEU A 65 5.75 9.76 -2.79
N ASN A 66 6.77 9.67 -1.94
CA ASN A 66 7.28 10.78 -1.12
C ASN A 66 8.48 11.49 -1.75
N ASN A 67 8.88 11.13 -2.97
CA ASN A 67 9.96 11.83 -3.65
C ASN A 67 9.48 13.18 -4.23
N VAL A 68 10.43 14.00 -4.69
CA VAL A 68 10.18 15.34 -5.25
C VAL A 68 9.23 15.33 -6.47
N LEU A 69 9.11 14.19 -7.16
CA LEU A 69 8.26 14.08 -8.37
C LEU A 69 6.79 13.83 -8.02
N TYR A 70 6.53 13.00 -7.01
CA TYR A 70 5.16 12.62 -6.60
C TYR A 70 4.65 13.49 -5.46
N ASP A 71 5.50 13.74 -4.45
CA ASP A 71 5.30 14.69 -3.35
C ASP A 71 3.90 14.58 -2.70
N LEU A 72 3.54 13.36 -2.27
CA LEU A 72 2.21 13.09 -1.70
C LEU A 72 1.90 13.92 -0.45
N GLU A 73 2.90 14.25 0.35
CA GLU A 73 2.71 15.07 1.55
C GLU A 73 2.22 16.48 1.22
N ARG A 74 2.58 17.01 0.06
CA ARG A 74 2.07 18.28 -0.46
C ARG A 74 0.55 18.29 -0.65
N PHE A 75 -0.01 17.12 -0.94
CA PHE A 75 -1.46 16.93 -1.07
C PHE A 75 -2.12 16.48 0.25
N GLY A 76 -1.40 16.57 1.36
CA GLY A 76 -1.90 16.24 2.68
C GLY A 76 -1.97 14.75 3.00
N ILE A 77 -1.58 13.87 2.09
CA ILE A 77 -1.52 12.43 2.32
C ILE A 77 -0.18 12.11 2.95
N ARG A 78 -0.19 11.47 4.10
CA ARG A 78 1.04 11.24 4.85
C ARG A 78 1.20 9.81 5.33
N PHE A 79 2.44 9.36 5.38
CA PHE A 79 2.81 8.13 6.05
C PHE A 79 3.07 8.38 7.53
N VAL A 80 2.52 7.54 8.38
CA VAL A 80 2.63 7.65 9.83
C VAL A 80 3.32 6.44 10.44
N ALA A 81 4.22 6.69 11.41
CA ALA A 81 4.98 5.64 12.06
C ALA A 81 4.12 4.78 13.01
N SER A 82 3.10 5.36 13.64
CA SER A 82 2.24 4.64 14.58
C SER A 82 0.91 4.24 13.93
N PRO A 83 0.47 2.98 14.07
CA PRO A 83 -0.84 2.55 13.57
C PRO A 83 -2.01 3.29 14.22
N ARG A 84 -1.81 3.83 15.41
CA ARG A 84 -2.85 4.60 16.14
C ARG A 84 -3.26 5.90 15.46
N HIS A 85 -2.45 6.37 14.50
CA HIS A 85 -2.71 7.59 13.74
C HIS A 85 -3.05 7.29 12.28
N ALA A 86 -3.17 6.01 11.91
CA ALA A 86 -3.46 5.59 10.54
C ALA A 86 -4.96 5.38 10.32
N ASP A 87 -5.39 5.74 9.11
CA ASP A 87 -6.70 5.41 8.55
C ASP A 87 -6.61 4.15 7.69
N VAL A 88 -5.48 3.99 6.99
CA VAL A 88 -5.21 2.88 6.08
C VAL A 88 -3.97 2.13 6.50
N LEU A 89 -4.07 0.81 6.56
CA LEU A 89 -2.93 -0.09 6.60
C LEU A 89 -2.59 -0.53 5.18
N LEU A 90 -1.41 -0.16 4.70
CA LEU A 90 -0.89 -0.52 3.40
C LEU A 90 0.08 -1.69 3.61
N VAL A 91 -0.36 -2.91 3.31
CA VAL A 91 0.38 -4.14 3.61
C VAL A 91 1.06 -4.67 2.37
N THR A 92 2.35 -4.91 2.46
CA THR A 92 3.21 -5.43 1.38
C THR A 92 3.73 -6.83 1.69
N GLY A 93 4.15 -7.55 0.66
CA GLY A 93 4.74 -8.89 0.76
C GLY A 93 3.76 -10.00 1.10
N PRO A 94 4.17 -11.27 0.99
CA PRO A 94 3.44 -12.38 1.55
C PRO A 94 3.50 -12.29 3.07
N VAL A 95 2.46 -12.74 3.76
CA VAL A 95 2.52 -12.77 5.22
C VAL A 95 3.43 -13.93 5.64
N THR A 96 4.60 -13.58 6.16
CA THR A 96 5.49 -14.60 6.75
C THR A 96 4.99 -15.03 8.13
N THR A 97 5.34 -16.25 8.53
CA THR A 97 4.96 -16.81 9.83
C THR A 97 5.41 -15.91 10.99
N ASN A 98 6.60 -15.30 10.87
CA ASN A 98 7.16 -14.41 11.88
C ASN A 98 6.44 -13.06 11.96
N MET A 99 5.94 -12.54 10.82
CA MET A 99 5.28 -11.24 10.78
C MET A 99 3.78 -11.30 11.04
N ARG A 100 3.20 -12.50 11.02
CA ARG A 100 1.76 -12.68 11.22
C ARG A 100 1.26 -11.99 12.50
N GLU A 101 1.87 -12.28 13.63
CA GLU A 101 1.46 -11.71 14.92
C GLU A 101 1.66 -10.18 14.95
N ALA A 102 2.76 -9.68 14.38
CA ALA A 102 3.02 -8.24 14.29
C ALA A 102 1.96 -7.53 13.43
N LEU A 103 1.55 -8.14 12.31
CA LEU A 103 0.51 -7.63 11.44
C LEU A 103 -0.85 -7.59 12.15
N GLU A 104 -1.25 -8.67 12.84
CA GLU A 104 -2.48 -8.74 13.62
C GLU A 104 -2.51 -7.68 14.73
N ARG A 105 -1.42 -7.51 15.48
CA ARG A 105 -1.29 -6.48 16.53
C ARG A 105 -1.36 -5.06 15.96
N THR A 106 -0.75 -4.82 14.79
CA THR A 106 -0.82 -3.54 14.10
C THR A 106 -2.26 -3.21 13.70
N TYR A 107 -2.97 -4.19 13.13
CA TYR A 107 -4.37 -4.04 12.78
C TYR A 107 -5.25 -3.73 14.00
N GLN A 108 -5.04 -4.43 15.12
CA GLN A 108 -5.78 -4.18 16.37
C GLN A 108 -5.50 -2.79 16.95
N ALA A 109 -4.27 -2.28 16.79
CA ALA A 109 -3.87 -0.97 17.30
C ALA A 109 -4.36 0.20 16.42
N THR A 110 -4.80 -0.08 15.18
CA THR A 110 -5.34 0.94 14.29
C THR A 110 -6.78 1.26 14.68
N PRO A 111 -7.14 2.55 14.92
CA PRO A 111 -8.48 2.94 15.32
C PRO A 111 -9.50 2.77 14.19
N HIS A 112 -10.79 2.71 14.53
CA HIS A 112 -11.86 2.74 13.56
C HIS A 112 -12.29 4.18 13.21
N PRO A 113 -12.75 4.44 11.98
CA PRO A 113 -12.80 3.51 10.84
C PRO A 113 -11.40 3.26 10.25
N LYS A 114 -11.11 2.03 9.81
CA LYS A 114 -9.83 1.62 9.23
C LYS A 114 -10.02 0.74 8.01
N TRP A 115 -9.08 0.81 7.08
CA TRP A 115 -9.07 0.01 5.85
C TRP A 115 -7.73 -0.69 5.67
N VAL A 116 -7.77 -1.88 5.08
CA VAL A 116 -6.59 -2.69 4.77
C VAL A 116 -6.44 -2.80 3.27
N VAL A 117 -5.30 -2.36 2.76
CA VAL A 117 -4.95 -2.45 1.34
C VAL A 117 -3.78 -3.40 1.19
N ALA A 118 -3.98 -4.48 0.45
CA ALA A 118 -2.92 -5.42 0.09
C ALA A 118 -2.23 -4.96 -1.20
N VAL A 119 -0.93 -4.67 -1.12
CA VAL A 119 -0.14 -4.10 -2.22
C VAL A 119 0.79 -5.13 -2.82
N GLY A 120 0.63 -5.34 -4.11
CA GLY A 120 1.42 -6.28 -4.89
C GLY A 120 0.83 -7.69 -4.92
N ASP A 121 1.31 -8.48 -5.85
CA ASP A 121 0.81 -9.85 -6.07
C ASP A 121 1.16 -10.77 -4.89
N CYS A 122 2.30 -10.54 -4.23
CA CYS A 122 2.68 -11.29 -3.03
C CYS A 122 1.69 -11.06 -1.87
N ALA A 123 1.25 -9.82 -1.64
CA ALA A 123 0.28 -9.49 -0.61
C ALA A 123 -1.12 -10.05 -0.91
N ARG A 124 -1.47 -10.23 -2.19
CA ARG A 124 -2.75 -10.79 -2.61
C ARG A 124 -2.87 -12.28 -2.31
N ASP A 125 -1.91 -13.09 -2.75
CA ASP A 125 -2.00 -14.56 -2.74
C ASP A 125 -0.69 -15.28 -2.40
N GLY A 126 0.34 -14.55 -1.97
CA GLY A 126 1.67 -15.08 -1.72
C GLY A 126 2.62 -14.96 -2.91
N GLY A 127 2.10 -14.65 -4.12
CA GLY A 127 2.89 -14.49 -5.33
C GLY A 127 3.88 -15.63 -5.57
N ILE A 128 5.13 -15.31 -5.88
CA ILE A 128 6.21 -16.29 -6.10
C ILE A 128 6.59 -17.08 -4.84
N PHE A 129 6.19 -16.61 -3.65
CA PHE A 129 6.46 -17.28 -2.37
C PHE A 129 5.30 -18.17 -1.92
N SER A 130 4.25 -18.31 -2.73
CA SER A 130 3.11 -19.17 -2.43
C SER A 130 3.57 -20.63 -2.24
N GLY A 131 3.08 -21.26 -1.17
CA GLY A 131 3.48 -22.63 -0.80
C GLY A 131 4.81 -22.74 -0.05
N SER A 132 5.51 -21.64 0.24
CA SER A 132 6.70 -21.66 1.10
C SER A 132 6.31 -21.96 2.54
N TYR A 133 7.10 -22.79 3.22
CA TYR A 133 6.91 -23.14 4.63
C TYR A 133 6.99 -21.91 5.58
N ALA A 134 7.69 -20.87 5.15
CA ALA A 134 7.87 -19.64 5.92
C ALA A 134 6.73 -18.63 5.73
N CYS A 135 5.81 -18.87 4.78
CA CYS A 135 4.74 -17.95 4.43
C CYS A 135 3.37 -18.56 4.75
N VAL A 136 2.52 -17.75 5.37
CA VAL A 136 1.11 -18.10 5.63
C VAL A 136 0.27 -17.99 4.36
N GLY A 137 0.68 -17.10 3.44
CA GLY A 137 -0.02 -16.79 2.20
C GLY A 137 -0.17 -15.29 2.00
N GLY A 138 -1.23 -14.87 1.32
CA GLY A 138 -1.58 -13.45 1.15
C GLY A 138 -2.18 -12.85 2.43
N VAL A 139 -2.34 -11.52 2.42
CA VAL A 139 -2.87 -10.77 3.58
C VAL A 139 -4.28 -11.22 3.97
N SER A 140 -5.10 -11.61 3.01
CA SER A 140 -6.47 -12.10 3.25
C SER A 140 -6.54 -13.39 4.09
N ALA A 141 -5.43 -14.12 4.22
CA ALA A 141 -5.34 -15.28 5.11
C ALA A 141 -5.28 -14.89 6.60
N VAL A 142 -4.98 -13.63 6.90
CA VAL A 142 -4.74 -13.14 8.27
C VAL A 142 -5.68 -12.00 8.64
N LEU A 143 -5.92 -11.06 7.72
CA LEU A 143 -6.76 -9.86 7.95
C LEU A 143 -7.85 -9.73 6.89
N PRO A 144 -8.98 -9.08 7.22
CA PRO A 144 -9.91 -8.63 6.20
C PRO A 144 -9.24 -7.58 5.31
N VAL A 145 -9.30 -7.78 3.99
CA VAL A 145 -8.71 -6.87 3.00
C VAL A 145 -9.82 -6.16 2.25
N ASP A 146 -9.76 -4.83 2.25
CA ASP A 146 -10.74 -3.98 1.58
C ASP A 146 -10.40 -3.76 0.11
N LEU A 147 -9.10 -3.72 -0.22
CA LEU A 147 -8.64 -3.52 -1.59
C LEU A 147 -7.33 -4.26 -1.88
N HIS A 148 -7.21 -4.78 -3.10
CA HIS A 148 -5.97 -5.34 -3.63
C HIS A 148 -5.43 -4.46 -4.77
N ILE A 149 -4.19 -3.99 -4.65
CA ILE A 149 -3.47 -3.29 -5.71
C ILE A 149 -2.47 -4.26 -6.35
N ARG A 150 -2.73 -4.63 -7.60
CA ARG A 150 -1.92 -5.60 -8.33
C ARG A 150 -0.62 -5.03 -8.86
N GLY A 151 0.39 -5.88 -9.01
CA GLY A 151 1.69 -5.58 -9.60
C GLY A 151 2.82 -6.26 -8.85
N CYS A 152 3.98 -6.37 -9.50
CA CYS A 152 5.17 -6.94 -8.87
C CYS A 152 6.44 -6.18 -9.30
N PRO A 153 6.64 -4.96 -8.74
CA PRO A 153 5.76 -4.15 -7.89
C PRO A 153 4.70 -3.36 -8.70
N PRO A 154 3.63 -2.84 -8.04
CA PRO A 154 2.75 -1.86 -8.66
C PRO A 154 3.47 -0.53 -8.80
N SER A 155 3.23 0.18 -9.91
CA SER A 155 3.80 1.51 -10.10
C SER A 155 3.18 2.54 -9.14
N PRO A 156 3.86 3.68 -8.86
CA PRO A 156 3.31 4.75 -8.03
C PRO A 156 1.94 5.26 -8.51
N ILE A 157 1.74 5.34 -9.81
CA ILE A 157 0.44 5.72 -10.40
C ILE A 157 -0.64 4.66 -10.07
N ALA A 158 -0.31 3.39 -10.11
CA ALA A 158 -1.25 2.32 -9.75
C ALA A 158 -1.62 2.37 -8.26
N LEU A 159 -0.65 2.71 -7.39
CA LEU A 159 -0.87 2.93 -5.97
C LEU A 159 -1.85 4.08 -5.72
N LEU A 160 -1.65 5.24 -6.37
CA LEU A 160 -2.54 6.39 -6.24
C LEU A 160 -3.96 6.09 -6.73
N LYS A 161 -4.09 5.43 -7.88
CA LYS A 161 -5.40 5.00 -8.41
C LYS A 161 -6.11 4.03 -7.45
N GLY A 162 -5.35 3.11 -6.85
CA GLY A 162 -5.88 2.18 -5.84
C GLY A 162 -6.40 2.92 -4.60
N LEU A 163 -5.62 3.85 -4.05
CA LEU A 163 -6.05 4.65 -2.90
C LEU A 163 -7.28 5.52 -3.22
N LEU A 164 -7.36 6.08 -4.42
CA LEU A 164 -8.55 6.83 -4.85
C LEU A 164 -9.77 5.92 -4.94
N ALA A 165 -9.62 4.74 -5.54
CA ALA A 165 -10.70 3.75 -5.62
C ALA A 165 -11.16 3.30 -4.22
N LEU A 166 -10.24 3.15 -3.25
CA LEU A 166 -10.59 2.87 -1.86
C LEU A 166 -11.52 3.94 -1.31
N LEU A 167 -11.14 5.21 -1.45
CA LEU A 167 -11.96 6.33 -0.96
C LEU A 167 -13.33 6.37 -1.65
N ASP A 168 -13.43 5.96 -2.90
CA ASP A 168 -14.73 5.88 -3.61
C ASP A 168 -15.66 4.78 -3.06
N HIS A 169 -15.13 3.80 -2.39
CA HIS A 169 -15.91 2.74 -1.72
C HIS A 169 -16.22 3.06 -0.25
N VAL A 170 -15.47 3.96 0.38
CA VAL A 170 -15.59 4.30 1.81
C VAL A 170 -17.00 4.73 2.23
N ASP A 171 -17.73 5.45 1.38
CA ASP A 171 -19.10 5.93 1.70
C ASP A 171 -20.10 4.78 1.93
N ARG A 172 -19.82 3.58 1.43
CA ARG A 172 -20.71 2.42 1.55
C ARG A 172 -20.46 1.63 2.83
N ASP A 173 -19.25 1.71 3.38
CA ASP A 173 -18.76 0.77 4.39
C ASP A 173 -18.64 1.38 5.81
N ILE A 174 -18.62 2.71 5.96
CA ILE A 174 -18.47 3.36 7.26
C ILE A 174 -19.52 2.86 8.29
N PRO A 175 -20.82 2.80 7.98
CA PRO A 175 -21.82 2.31 8.94
C PRO A 175 -21.71 0.80 9.22
N ALA A 176 -21.24 -0.01 8.26
CA ALA A 176 -21.11 -1.45 8.43
C ALA A 176 -19.91 -1.81 9.33
N LYS A 177 -18.75 -1.18 9.11
CA LYS A 177 -17.53 -1.46 9.89
C LYS A 177 -17.63 -1.05 11.37
N VAL A 178 -18.32 0.01 11.67
CA VAL A 178 -18.59 0.41 13.08
C VAL A 178 -19.45 -0.62 13.80
N SER A 179 -20.33 -1.33 13.08
CA SER A 179 -21.21 -2.35 13.68
C SER A 179 -20.53 -3.72 13.85
N GLU A 180 -19.53 -4.05 13.04
CA GLU A 180 -18.80 -5.33 13.13
C GLU A 180 -17.82 -5.37 14.31
N ASP A 181 -17.16 -4.26 14.62
CA ASP A 181 -16.20 -4.21 15.73
C ASP A 181 -16.88 -4.38 17.11
N SER A 182 -18.15 -4.03 17.23
CA SER A 182 -18.93 -4.28 18.45
C SER A 182 -19.25 -5.77 18.69
N ARG A 183 -18.97 -6.65 17.73
CA ARG A 183 -19.25 -8.10 17.75
C ARG A 183 -18.00 -8.98 17.95
N LEU A 184 -16.80 -8.40 18.02
CA LEU A 184 -15.60 -9.17 18.33
C LEU A 184 -15.68 -9.69 19.78
N PRO A 185 -15.56 -11.00 20.00
CA PRO A 185 -15.65 -11.57 21.34
C PRO A 185 -14.48 -11.07 22.19
N ALA A 186 -14.81 -10.66 23.42
CA ALA A 186 -13.83 -10.33 24.44
C ALA A 186 -12.84 -11.51 24.57
N ARG A 187 -11.56 -11.21 24.46
CA ARG A 187 -10.48 -12.21 24.62
C ARG A 187 -10.68 -12.95 25.93
N THR A 188 -10.91 -14.25 25.84
CA THR A 188 -10.72 -15.15 26.97
C THR A 188 -9.23 -15.08 27.31
N ALA A 189 -8.91 -14.51 28.46
CA ALA A 189 -7.58 -14.53 29.02
C ALA A 189 -7.23 -16.01 29.26
N ALA A 190 -6.36 -16.55 28.42
CA ALA A 190 -5.73 -17.83 28.69
C ALA A 190 -4.66 -17.59 29.75
N GLN A 191 -4.85 -18.24 30.87
CA GLN A 191 -3.90 -18.43 31.97
C GLN A 191 -2.67 -19.17 31.49
#